data_4542abad2e42e6a07af8c13692568b0a
#
_entry.id   4542abad2e42e6a07af8c13692568b0a
#
_cell.length_a   1.000
_cell.length_b   1.000
_cell.length_c   1.000
_cell.angle_alpha   90.00
_cell.angle_beta   90.00
_cell.angle_gamma   90.00
#
_symmetry.space_group_name_H-M   'P 1'
#
loop_
_entity.id
_entity.type
_entity.pdbx_description
1 polymer ?
#
loop_
_entity_poly.entity_id
_entity_poly.type
_entity_poly.pdbx_seq_one_letter_code
_entity_poly.pdbx_strand_id
1 'polypeptide(L)'
;MTSQLNVDTIVDKAGSGGTNVKIGNTAVTVAEGGSATTTTVQGLCKAWQKHDTSSVEDSHNASSFTDNATGDFTVNFTNSFNNAHHCCGHMMGGDGGDNFADARIRDANTGTGSMRYITGYNDTSLYDWGNNALTYHGDLA
;
A
#
# COMPACT_ATOMS: atom_id res chain seq x y z
N MET A 1 -27.65 26.72 5.50
CA MET A 1 -26.45 27.62 5.59
C MET A 1 -25.22 26.70 5.55
N THR A 2 -24.36 26.91 4.58
CA THR A 2 -23.05 26.22 4.56
C THR A 2 -22.06 27.07 5.35
N SER A 3 -21.44 26.49 6.37
CA SER A 3 -20.38 27.16 7.14
C SER A 3 -19.05 26.92 6.42
N GLN A 4 -18.31 28.00 6.20
CA GLN A 4 -16.95 27.96 5.66
C GLN A 4 -15.97 28.46 6.72
N LEU A 5 -14.85 27.76 6.87
CA LEU A 5 -13.72 28.22 7.67
C LEU A 5 -12.58 28.61 6.72
N ASN A 6 -12.28 29.91 6.66
CA ASN A 6 -11.14 30.43 5.90
C ASN A 6 -10.00 30.69 6.87
N VAL A 7 -8.96 29.89 6.78
CA VAL A 7 -7.75 30.01 7.62
C VAL A 7 -6.51 29.79 6.75
N ASP A 8 -5.46 30.55 7.01
CA ASP A 8 -4.18 30.41 6.31
C ASP A 8 -3.40 29.20 6.81
N THR A 9 -3.62 28.80 8.07
CA THR A 9 -2.92 27.69 8.69
C THR A 9 -3.81 27.02 9.74
N ILE A 10 -3.82 25.69 9.74
CA ILE A 10 -4.45 24.88 10.80
C ILE A 10 -3.32 24.22 11.61
N VAL A 11 -3.24 24.59 12.89
CA VAL A 11 -2.32 23.98 13.86
C VAL A 11 -3.11 23.22 14.92
N ASP A 12 -2.46 22.31 15.62
CA ASP A 12 -3.10 21.64 16.74
C ASP A 12 -3.31 22.58 17.94
N LYS A 13 -4.01 22.08 18.97
CA LYS A 13 -4.32 22.84 20.20
C LYS A 13 -3.06 23.33 20.94
N ALA A 14 -1.91 22.68 20.76
CA ALA A 14 -0.65 23.02 21.44
C ALA A 14 0.05 24.24 20.81
N GLY A 15 -0.38 24.68 19.62
CA GLY A 15 0.09 25.93 19.00
C GLY A 15 1.49 25.89 18.38
N SER A 16 2.30 24.93 18.65
CA SER A 16 3.59 24.73 17.98
C SER A 16 4.09 23.29 18.18
N GLY A 17 4.34 22.61 17.10
CA GLY A 17 4.93 21.26 17.13
C GLY A 17 3.96 20.13 17.46
N GLY A 18 2.67 20.37 17.44
CA GLY A 18 1.66 19.34 17.51
C GLY A 18 1.71 18.41 16.31
N THR A 19 1.52 17.14 16.56
CA THR A 19 1.77 16.08 15.59
C THR A 19 0.56 15.74 14.74
N ASN A 20 -0.66 16.18 15.10
CA ASN A 20 -1.87 15.71 14.42
C ASN A 20 -2.99 16.76 14.36
N VAL A 21 -3.39 17.13 13.17
CA VAL A 21 -4.70 17.73 12.91
C VAL A 21 -5.69 16.59 12.66
N LYS A 22 -6.59 16.35 13.60
CA LYS A 22 -7.64 15.34 13.43
C LYS A 22 -8.82 15.94 12.68
N ILE A 23 -9.03 15.52 11.46
CA ILE A 23 -10.23 15.82 10.68
C ILE A 23 -11.25 14.70 10.99
N GLY A 24 -12.24 15.04 11.81
CA GLY A 24 -13.22 14.07 12.33
C GLY A 24 -14.33 13.74 11.33
N ASN A 25 -13.98 13.48 10.07
CA ASN A 25 -14.96 13.08 9.05
C ASN A 25 -14.47 11.82 8.32
N THR A 26 -15.39 10.95 7.97
CA THR A 26 -15.13 9.74 7.18
C THR A 26 -14.85 10.01 5.71
N ALA A 27 -15.14 11.21 5.21
CA ALA A 27 -14.90 11.61 3.84
C ALA A 27 -14.21 12.97 3.79
N VAL A 28 -12.89 12.97 3.67
CA VAL A 28 -12.11 14.16 3.30
C VAL A 28 -11.93 14.13 1.80
N THR A 29 -12.51 15.10 1.11
CA THR A 29 -12.43 15.24 -0.34
C THR A 29 -11.58 16.44 -0.72
N VAL A 30 -10.81 16.30 -1.78
CA VAL A 30 -10.08 17.39 -2.43
C VAL A 30 -10.74 17.64 -3.78
N ALA A 31 -11.03 18.91 -4.06
CA ALA A 31 -11.49 19.31 -5.38
C ALA A 31 -10.31 19.32 -6.35
N GLU A 32 -10.42 18.57 -7.44
CA GLU A 32 -9.37 18.47 -8.47
C GLU A 32 -9.63 19.40 -9.67
N GLY A 33 -10.47 20.40 -9.47
CA GLY A 33 -10.93 21.32 -10.51
C GLY A 33 -12.31 20.93 -11.06
N GLY A 34 -13.13 21.92 -11.34
CA GLY A 34 -14.52 21.67 -11.75
C GLY A 34 -15.35 21.01 -10.65
N SER A 35 -16.21 20.07 -11.04
CA SER A 35 -17.06 19.30 -10.13
C SER A 35 -16.46 17.96 -9.67
N ALA A 36 -15.28 17.59 -10.17
CA ALA A 36 -14.63 16.35 -9.76
C ALA A 36 -14.01 16.51 -8.37
N THR A 37 -14.23 15.50 -7.52
CA THR A 37 -13.67 15.43 -6.16
C THR A 37 -13.11 14.04 -5.92
N THR A 38 -11.95 13.97 -5.29
CA THR A 38 -11.32 12.71 -4.86
C THR A 38 -11.34 12.62 -3.34
N THR A 39 -11.72 11.47 -2.81
CA THR A 39 -11.63 11.20 -1.39
C THR A 39 -10.16 11.00 -1.03
N THR A 40 -9.56 11.95 -0.31
CA THR A 40 -8.15 11.91 0.08
C THR A 40 -7.79 10.63 0.81
N VAL A 41 -8.68 10.14 1.68
CA VAL A 41 -8.45 8.93 2.48
C VAL A 41 -8.33 7.69 1.59
N GLN A 42 -9.17 7.56 0.56
CA GLN A 42 -9.09 6.42 -0.37
C GLN A 42 -7.92 6.53 -1.34
N GLY A 43 -7.52 7.75 -1.70
CA GLY A 43 -6.36 8.00 -2.55
C GLY A 43 -5.01 7.70 -1.89
N LEU A 44 -4.95 7.61 -0.56
CA LEU A 44 -3.72 7.34 0.17
C LEU A 44 -3.34 5.85 0.10
N CYS A 45 -2.05 5.60 -0.04
CA CYS A 45 -1.48 4.27 0.17
C CYS A 45 -1.69 3.84 1.63
N LYS A 46 -2.27 2.67 1.87
CA LYS A 46 -2.59 2.15 3.22
C LYS A 46 -1.51 1.24 3.78
N ALA A 47 -0.76 0.61 2.92
CA ALA A 47 0.40 -0.19 3.28
C ALA A 47 1.39 -0.16 2.13
N TRP A 48 2.66 -0.27 2.45
CA TRP A 48 3.71 -0.51 1.46
C TRP A 48 4.84 -1.30 2.09
N GLN A 49 5.55 -2.05 1.27
CA GLN A 49 6.71 -2.80 1.70
C GLN A 49 7.73 -2.86 0.57
N LYS A 50 8.99 -2.70 0.94
CA LYS A 50 10.12 -3.06 0.11
C LYS A 50 10.88 -4.20 0.78
N HIS A 51 11.15 -5.27 0.04
CA HIS A 51 11.90 -6.41 0.53
C HIS A 51 12.75 -7.05 -0.56
N ASP A 52 13.81 -7.70 -0.15
CA ASP A 52 14.56 -8.65 -0.96
C ASP A 52 14.02 -10.08 -0.77
N THR A 53 14.80 -11.10 -1.12
CA THR A 53 14.41 -12.51 -0.97
C THR A 53 14.50 -13.02 0.48
N SER A 54 15.10 -12.26 1.38
CA SER A 54 15.43 -12.70 2.75
C SER A 54 14.92 -11.78 3.84
N SER A 55 14.74 -10.49 3.57
CA SER A 55 14.42 -9.49 4.58
C SER A 55 13.56 -8.34 4.06
N VAL A 56 12.78 -7.75 4.97
CA VAL A 56 12.12 -6.47 4.75
C VAL A 56 13.17 -5.37 4.90
N GLU A 57 13.35 -4.55 3.87
CA GLU A 57 14.22 -3.38 3.91
C GLU A 57 13.53 -2.20 4.59
N ASP A 58 12.27 -1.95 4.21
CA ASP A 58 11.44 -0.88 4.79
C ASP A 58 9.95 -1.14 4.54
N SER A 59 9.07 -0.61 5.40
CA SER A 59 7.63 -0.83 5.28
C SER A 59 6.79 0.18 6.05
N HIS A 60 5.52 0.32 5.65
CA HIS A 60 4.46 1.00 6.39
C HIS A 60 3.23 0.09 6.43
N ASN A 61 2.66 -0.13 7.61
CA ASN A 61 1.52 -1.01 7.85
C ASN A 61 1.69 -2.44 7.30
N ALA A 62 2.92 -2.88 7.07
CA ALA A 62 3.27 -4.25 6.76
C ALA A 62 4.22 -4.75 7.86
N SER A 63 3.85 -5.83 8.52
CA SER A 63 4.57 -6.34 9.70
C SER A 63 5.68 -7.32 9.34
N SER A 64 5.49 -8.06 8.26
CA SER A 64 6.44 -9.09 7.81
C SER A 64 6.12 -9.52 6.38
N PHE A 65 7.06 -10.26 5.78
CA PHE A 65 6.73 -11.12 4.66
C PHE A 65 7.09 -12.58 4.98
N THR A 66 6.48 -13.50 4.28
CA THR A 66 6.77 -14.92 4.35
C THR A 66 7.18 -15.39 2.97
N ASP A 67 8.35 -15.97 2.88
CA ASP A 67 8.80 -16.75 1.73
C ASP A 67 8.14 -18.14 1.83
N ASN A 68 7.22 -18.44 0.92
CA ASN A 68 6.51 -19.73 0.92
C ASN A 68 7.23 -20.77 0.06
N ALA A 69 7.85 -20.35 -1.02
CA ALA A 69 8.64 -21.14 -1.96
C ALA A 69 9.23 -20.21 -3.02
N THR A 70 10.09 -20.71 -3.90
CA THR A 70 10.65 -19.95 -5.01
C THR A 70 9.59 -19.12 -5.72
N GLY A 71 9.75 -17.80 -5.74
CA GLY A 71 8.85 -16.85 -6.35
C GLY A 71 7.44 -16.80 -5.74
N ASP A 72 7.27 -17.17 -4.49
CA ASP A 72 5.96 -17.23 -3.82
C ASP A 72 6.04 -16.61 -2.43
N PHE A 73 5.46 -15.44 -2.27
CA PHE A 73 5.56 -14.61 -1.09
C PHE A 73 4.20 -14.21 -0.53
N THR A 74 4.15 -14.05 0.79
CA THR A 74 2.99 -13.46 1.49
C THR A 74 3.44 -12.25 2.28
N VAL A 75 2.81 -11.08 2.05
CA VAL A 75 2.95 -9.90 2.89
C VAL A 75 1.86 -9.92 3.94
N ASN A 76 2.24 -9.70 5.20
CA ASN A 76 1.32 -9.63 6.34
C ASN A 76 1.18 -8.18 6.79
N PHE A 77 -0.06 -7.73 6.99
CA PHE A 77 -0.36 -6.36 7.41
C PHE A 77 -0.40 -6.22 8.93
N THR A 78 0.06 -5.07 9.44
CA THR A 78 -0.07 -4.72 10.86
C THR A 78 -1.53 -4.41 11.22
N ASN A 79 -2.18 -3.60 10.39
CA ASN A 79 -3.61 -3.31 10.50
C ASN A 79 -4.31 -3.88 9.27
N SER A 80 -5.31 -4.71 9.50
CA SER A 80 -6.06 -5.37 8.43
C SER A 80 -6.84 -4.39 7.58
N PHE A 81 -7.07 -4.75 6.32
CA PHE A 81 -8.05 -4.10 5.46
C PHE A 81 -9.47 -4.53 5.87
N ASN A 82 -10.45 -3.70 5.56
CA ASN A 82 -11.86 -3.97 5.82
C ASN A 82 -12.39 -5.21 5.06
N ASN A 83 -11.81 -5.46 3.90
CA ASN A 83 -12.13 -6.63 3.07
C ASN A 83 -10.89 -7.07 2.28
N ALA A 84 -11.00 -8.20 1.58
CA ALA A 84 -9.92 -8.76 0.75
C ALA A 84 -9.82 -8.13 -0.66
N HIS A 85 -10.58 -7.07 -0.97
CA HIS A 85 -10.60 -6.42 -2.29
C HIS A 85 -9.66 -5.22 -2.41
N HIS A 86 -8.62 -5.16 -1.58
CA HIS A 86 -7.57 -4.16 -1.72
C HIS A 86 -6.77 -4.41 -3.02
N CYS A 87 -6.31 -3.34 -3.65
CA CYS A 87 -5.48 -3.46 -4.84
C CYS A 87 -3.99 -3.28 -4.51
N CYS A 88 -3.14 -3.90 -5.29
CA CYS A 88 -1.70 -3.85 -5.15
C CYS A 88 -1.04 -3.30 -6.41
N GLY A 89 -0.18 -2.29 -6.23
CA GLY A 89 0.82 -1.93 -7.21
C GLY A 89 2.11 -2.67 -6.88
N HIS A 90 2.74 -3.31 -7.85
CA HIS A 90 3.98 -4.05 -7.64
C HIS A 90 5.00 -3.66 -8.70
N MET A 91 6.19 -3.31 -8.25
CA MET A 91 7.39 -3.21 -9.08
C MET A 91 8.45 -4.15 -8.54
N MET A 92 9.08 -4.87 -9.44
CA MET A 92 10.18 -5.75 -9.10
C MET A 92 11.38 -5.49 -10.01
N GLY A 93 12.55 -5.80 -9.55
CA GLY A 93 13.79 -5.68 -10.29
C GLY A 93 14.73 -6.82 -9.97
N GLY A 94 15.50 -7.20 -10.97
CA GLY A 94 16.57 -8.17 -10.81
C GLY A 94 17.93 -7.50 -10.61
N ASP A 95 18.91 -8.29 -10.25
CA ASP A 95 20.29 -7.88 -9.99
C ASP A 95 21.06 -7.60 -11.31
N GLY A 96 20.54 -6.68 -12.14
CA GLY A 96 21.29 -6.15 -13.28
C GLY A 96 21.17 -6.90 -14.62
N GLY A 97 20.11 -7.68 -14.82
CA GLY A 97 19.78 -8.28 -16.13
C GLY A 97 18.58 -7.60 -16.79
N ASP A 98 18.55 -7.57 -18.14
CA ASP A 98 17.42 -7.07 -18.94
C ASP A 98 16.23 -8.08 -18.99
N ASN A 99 16.04 -8.86 -17.93
CA ASN A 99 14.99 -9.87 -17.88
C ASN A 99 13.66 -9.25 -17.50
N PHE A 100 12.62 -9.60 -18.22
CA PHE A 100 11.25 -9.23 -17.87
C PHE A 100 10.78 -10.02 -16.67
N ALA A 101 10.47 -9.31 -15.59
CA ALA A 101 9.88 -9.86 -14.39
C ALA A 101 8.34 -9.79 -14.49
N ASP A 102 7.66 -10.83 -14.07
CA ASP A 102 6.19 -10.88 -13.96
C ASP A 102 5.79 -11.09 -12.50
N ALA A 103 4.73 -10.41 -12.07
CA ALA A 103 4.12 -10.60 -10.77
C ALA A 103 2.62 -10.80 -10.88
N ARG A 104 2.10 -11.74 -10.10
CA ARG A 104 0.67 -12.08 -10.09
C ARG A 104 0.18 -12.26 -8.66
N ILE A 105 -1.00 -11.74 -8.39
CA ILE A 105 -1.69 -11.98 -7.13
C ILE A 105 -2.19 -13.44 -7.11
N ARG A 106 -1.97 -14.12 -6.00
CA ARG A 106 -2.68 -15.38 -5.68
C ARG A 106 -3.95 -15.07 -4.93
N ASP A 107 -5.01 -14.77 -5.66
CA ASP A 107 -6.29 -14.29 -5.12
C ASP A 107 -6.90 -15.24 -4.07
N ALA A 108 -6.84 -16.55 -4.30
CA ALA A 108 -7.35 -17.55 -3.35
C ALA A 108 -6.67 -17.53 -1.96
N ASN A 109 -5.53 -16.88 -1.83
CA ASN A 109 -4.77 -16.77 -0.58
C ASN A 109 -4.64 -15.32 -0.10
N THR A 110 -5.38 -14.39 -0.68
CA THR A 110 -5.45 -13.00 -0.25
C THR A 110 -6.56 -12.86 0.78
N GLY A 111 -6.23 -12.27 1.92
CA GLY A 111 -7.15 -12.03 3.02
C GLY A 111 -7.14 -10.58 3.46
N THR A 112 -7.93 -10.25 4.46
CA THR A 112 -7.92 -8.89 5.04
C THR A 112 -6.59 -8.52 5.69
N GLY A 113 -5.91 -9.49 6.31
CA GLY A 113 -4.64 -9.31 7.02
C GLY A 113 -3.39 -9.64 6.22
N SER A 114 -3.53 -10.08 4.96
CA SER A 114 -2.38 -10.49 4.15
C SER A 114 -2.69 -10.52 2.66
N MET A 115 -1.65 -10.42 1.85
CA MET A 115 -1.71 -10.64 0.41
C MET A 115 -0.62 -11.62 -0.02
N ARG A 116 -0.99 -12.66 -0.76
CA ARG A 116 -0.06 -13.58 -1.38
C ARG A 116 0.11 -13.27 -2.86
N TYR A 117 1.34 -13.27 -3.32
CA TYR A 117 1.69 -13.01 -4.71
C TYR A 117 2.82 -13.93 -5.16
N ILE A 118 2.94 -14.11 -6.45
CA ILE A 118 4.03 -14.85 -7.07
C ILE A 118 4.81 -13.94 -8.01
N THR A 119 6.09 -14.27 -8.15
CA THR A 119 7.02 -13.59 -9.04
C THR A 119 7.73 -14.61 -9.93
N GLY A 120 8.11 -14.18 -11.10
CA GLY A 120 8.79 -15.07 -12.04
C GLY A 120 9.16 -14.39 -13.34
N TYR A 121 9.46 -15.20 -14.31
CA TYR A 121 9.70 -14.79 -15.70
C TYR A 121 8.40 -14.83 -16.51
N ASN A 122 8.40 -14.22 -17.66
CA ASN A 122 7.28 -14.20 -18.60
C ASN A 122 6.91 -15.59 -19.18
N ASP A 123 7.76 -16.59 -18.99
CA ASP A 123 7.55 -17.98 -19.40
C ASP A 123 6.85 -18.87 -18.37
N THR A 124 6.31 -18.28 -17.30
CA THR A 124 5.69 -18.95 -16.16
C THR A 124 6.62 -19.62 -15.14
N SER A 125 7.93 -19.53 -15.35
CA SER A 125 8.90 -20.03 -14.36
C SER A 125 8.94 -19.08 -13.16
N LEU A 126 8.75 -19.62 -11.95
CA LEU A 126 8.83 -18.83 -10.72
C LEU A 126 10.30 -18.53 -10.39
N TYR A 127 10.53 -17.33 -9.88
CA TYR A 127 11.88 -16.87 -9.54
C TYR A 127 11.83 -15.86 -8.38
N ASP A 128 12.82 -15.95 -7.49
CA ASP A 128 13.00 -15.01 -6.37
C ASP A 128 13.72 -13.75 -6.84
N TRP A 129 12.97 -12.70 -7.16
CA TRP A 129 13.56 -11.43 -7.50
C TRP A 129 14.06 -10.69 -6.26
N GLY A 130 15.28 -10.15 -6.33
CA GLY A 130 15.97 -9.49 -5.22
C GLY A 130 15.38 -8.13 -4.80
N ASN A 131 14.55 -7.51 -5.61
CA ASN A 131 13.91 -6.24 -5.30
C ASN A 131 12.41 -6.32 -5.55
N ASN A 132 11.63 -6.27 -4.49
CA ASN A 132 10.17 -6.24 -4.55
C ASN A 132 9.66 -5.01 -3.82
N ALA A 133 9.00 -4.10 -4.54
CA ALA A 133 8.37 -2.91 -4.00
C ALA A 133 6.86 -2.97 -4.25
N LEU A 134 6.09 -2.98 -3.17
CA LEU A 134 4.64 -3.15 -3.20
C LEU A 134 3.94 -2.00 -2.49
N THR A 135 2.83 -1.56 -3.07
CA THR A 135 1.92 -0.59 -2.47
C THR A 135 0.51 -1.14 -2.45
N TYR A 136 -0.24 -0.83 -1.40
CA TYR A 136 -1.60 -1.36 -1.22
C TYR A 136 -2.58 -0.23 -0.96
N HIS A 137 -3.72 -0.29 -1.66
CA HIS A 137 -4.81 0.67 -1.57
C HIS A 137 -6.11 -0.05 -1.26
N GLY A 138 -6.92 0.53 -0.39
CA GLY A 138 -8.19 -0.01 0.08
C GLY A 138 -8.61 0.67 1.38
N ASP A 139 -9.64 0.17 2.03
CA ASP A 139 -10.11 0.69 3.31
C ASP A 139 -9.55 -0.17 4.45
N LEU A 140 -8.95 0.47 5.45
CA LEU A 140 -8.55 -0.21 6.69
C LEU A 140 -9.77 -0.53 7.56
N ALA A 141 -9.70 -1.64 8.30
CA ALA A 141 -10.75 -2.07 9.23
C ALA A 141 -10.87 -1.16 10.46
#